data_2e12804061c02a378d5ba2f81257b77a
#
_entry.id   2e12804061c02a378d5ba2f81257b77a
#
_cell.length_a   1.000
_cell.length_b   1.000
_cell.length_c   1.000
_cell.angle_alpha   90.00
_cell.angle_beta   90.00
_cell.angle_gamma   90.00
#
_symmetry.space_group_name_H-M   'P 1'
#
loop_
_entity.id
_entity.type
_entity.pdbx_description
1 polymer ?
#
loop_
_entity_poly.entity_id
_entity_poly.type
_entity_poly.pdbx_seq_one_letter_code
_entity_poly.pdbx_strand_id
1 'polypeptide(L)'
;ADFWGCVSDPSNFVNNLDSSGSGYVDFLTGGVQGTEGASGAPDSLVLRGGFDMNLGVQPPYGPQASANIKTLSNNGLEQFDIVFVSDCEAGDIFQITNANPDGTGTVVHNTGVGDPGNFNVTNPGCPGGGNAHCLSKVYGADAKLIGTREISYSIAMGSEGQPALFRNGVEFLDGIENLQILYGEDTDPPDTAGSGIANYYVPADQVADMTSVISIRFAVVARSYDDNLTGGVAQDYNLFGTTVTPADNRLRQVYTSTVAVRNRI
;
A
#
# COMPACT_ATOMS: atom_id res chain seq x y z
N ALA A 1 -16.03 -1.70 6.25
CA ALA A 1 -15.94 -0.35 6.80
C ALA A 1 -14.57 0.19 6.40
N ASP A 2 -14.59 1.29 5.69
CA ASP A 2 -13.40 1.91 5.13
C ASP A 2 -12.61 2.50 6.28
N PHE A 3 -11.45 1.96 6.53
CA PHE A 3 -10.69 2.28 7.74
C PHE A 3 -10.11 3.69 7.67
N TRP A 4 -9.63 4.07 6.49
CA TRP A 4 -9.23 5.41 6.18
C TRP A 4 -10.42 6.37 6.04
N GLY A 5 -11.60 5.86 5.70
CA GLY A 5 -12.81 6.64 5.48
C GLY A 5 -13.46 7.24 6.72
N CYS A 6 -12.88 7.06 7.92
CA CYS A 6 -13.42 7.69 9.10
C CYS A 6 -12.87 9.10 9.38
N VAL A 7 -11.68 9.44 8.85
CA VAL A 7 -11.17 10.81 8.93
C VAL A 7 -11.44 11.50 7.60
N SER A 8 -12.29 12.49 7.62
CA SER A 8 -12.73 13.19 6.41
C SER A 8 -11.75 14.26 5.92
N ASP A 9 -10.78 14.65 6.73
CA ASP A 9 -9.80 15.68 6.42
C ASP A 9 -8.37 15.09 6.45
N PRO A 10 -7.71 14.94 5.30
CA PRO A 10 -6.34 14.42 5.23
C PRO A 10 -5.32 15.23 6.04
N SER A 11 -5.58 16.51 6.30
CA SER A 11 -4.70 17.36 7.11
C SER A 11 -4.63 16.94 8.59
N ASN A 12 -5.59 16.14 9.05
CA ASN A 12 -5.62 15.59 10.40
C ASN A 12 -4.83 14.28 10.53
N PHE A 13 -4.19 13.82 9.45
CA PHE A 13 -3.28 12.69 9.48
C PHE A 13 -1.83 13.14 9.54
N VAL A 14 -1.06 12.53 10.42
CA VAL A 14 0.36 12.81 10.57
C VAL A 14 1.16 11.54 10.28
N ASN A 15 2.05 11.60 9.30
CA ASN A 15 3.05 10.57 9.08
C ASN A 15 4.28 10.89 9.92
N ASN A 16 4.50 10.10 10.98
CA ASN A 16 5.62 10.30 11.91
C ASN A 16 6.86 9.46 11.54
N LEU A 17 6.85 8.79 10.39
CA LEU A 17 8.01 8.05 9.92
C LEU A 17 9.13 9.00 9.49
N ASP A 18 10.38 8.59 9.71
CA ASP A 18 11.54 9.39 9.26
C ASP A 18 11.68 9.30 7.74
N SER A 19 11.43 10.42 7.05
CA SER A 19 11.50 10.49 5.59
C SER A 19 12.93 10.36 5.04
N SER A 20 13.95 10.38 5.89
CA SER A 20 15.35 10.13 5.52
C SER A 20 15.74 8.64 5.63
N GLY A 21 14.93 7.83 6.28
CA GLY A 21 15.13 6.38 6.39
C GLY A 21 14.95 5.65 5.07
N SER A 22 15.74 4.61 4.82
CA SER A 22 15.69 3.86 3.56
C SER A 22 14.38 3.07 3.40
N GLY A 23 13.75 2.69 4.50
CA GLY A 23 12.44 2.03 4.54
C GLY A 23 11.26 2.99 4.59
N TYR A 24 11.46 4.29 4.34
CA TYR A 24 10.37 5.27 4.38
C TYR A 24 9.29 4.97 3.33
N VAL A 25 8.05 5.01 3.76
CA VAL A 25 6.87 4.92 2.93
C VAL A 25 5.92 6.06 3.28
N ASP A 26 5.53 6.82 2.28
CA ASP A 26 4.45 7.77 2.45
C ASP A 26 3.10 7.04 2.29
N PHE A 27 2.50 6.68 3.41
CA PHE A 27 1.19 6.04 3.43
C PHE A 27 0.05 7.01 3.10
N LEU A 28 0.28 8.31 3.19
CA LEU A 28 -0.75 9.32 2.93
C LEU A 28 -0.97 9.53 1.43
N THR A 29 0.11 9.46 0.64
CA THR A 29 0.06 9.68 -0.80
C THR A 29 0.41 8.43 -1.61
N GLY A 30 1.06 7.45 -1.01
CA GLY A 30 1.61 6.26 -1.63
C GLY A 30 0.73 5.01 -1.58
N GLY A 31 -0.60 5.15 -1.43
CA GLY A 31 -1.53 4.00 -1.35
C GLY A 31 -1.52 3.11 -2.59
N VAL A 32 -1.29 3.69 -3.75
CA VAL A 32 -1.09 3.00 -5.03
C VAL A 32 0.20 3.51 -5.66
N GLN A 33 1.06 2.60 -6.08
CA GLN A 33 2.29 2.93 -6.80
C GLN A 33 2.46 1.94 -7.96
N GLY A 34 2.52 2.45 -9.16
CA GLY A 34 2.75 1.69 -10.38
C GLY A 34 4.11 1.97 -10.99
N THR A 35 4.64 0.98 -11.68
CA THR A 35 5.80 1.15 -12.56
C THR A 35 5.46 0.58 -13.91
N GLU A 36 5.56 1.41 -14.95
CA GLU A 36 5.35 1.00 -16.33
C GLU A 36 6.55 0.22 -16.85
N GLY A 37 6.30 -0.92 -17.44
CA GLY A 37 7.31 -1.74 -18.12
C GLY A 37 7.73 -1.15 -19.46
N ALA A 38 9.02 -0.95 -19.67
CA ALA A 38 9.53 -0.37 -20.92
C ALA A 38 9.15 -1.22 -22.15
N SER A 39 8.62 -0.59 -23.19
CA SER A 39 8.32 -1.24 -24.48
C SER A 39 7.40 -2.46 -24.38
N GLY A 40 6.42 -2.44 -23.49
CA GLY A 40 5.45 -3.52 -23.28
C GLY A 40 5.99 -4.69 -22.44
N ALA A 41 7.11 -4.49 -21.76
CA ALA A 41 7.54 -5.37 -20.67
C ALA A 41 6.51 -5.34 -19.53
N PRO A 42 6.49 -6.35 -18.65
CA PRO A 42 5.54 -6.39 -17.56
C PRO A 42 5.63 -5.18 -16.63
N ASP A 43 4.47 -4.66 -16.24
CA ASP A 43 4.35 -3.64 -15.21
C ASP A 43 4.53 -4.24 -13.81
N SER A 44 4.73 -3.37 -12.83
CA SER A 44 4.64 -3.74 -11.44
C SER A 44 3.71 -2.81 -10.67
N LEU A 45 3.15 -3.34 -9.59
CA LEU A 45 2.17 -2.65 -8.75
C LEU A 45 2.53 -2.84 -7.29
N VAL A 46 2.48 -1.77 -6.52
CA VAL A 46 2.50 -1.79 -5.06
C VAL A 46 1.22 -1.15 -4.54
N LEU A 47 0.54 -1.88 -3.67
CA LEU A 47 -0.65 -1.42 -2.97
C LEU A 47 -0.36 -1.33 -1.48
N ARG A 48 -0.68 -0.19 -0.88
CA ARG A 48 -0.54 0.04 0.55
C ARG A 48 -1.89 0.39 1.15
N GLY A 49 -2.12 -0.09 2.36
CA GLY A 49 -3.36 0.20 3.06
C GLY A 49 -3.34 -0.30 4.49
N GLY A 50 -4.36 0.13 5.24
CA GLY A 50 -4.60 -0.33 6.59
C GLY A 50 -5.48 -1.57 6.63
N PHE A 51 -5.35 -2.33 7.70
CA PHE A 51 -6.27 -3.40 8.04
C PHE A 51 -6.65 -3.35 9.51
N ASP A 52 -7.93 -3.59 9.82
CA ASP A 52 -8.44 -3.57 11.19
C ASP A 52 -7.86 -4.76 11.97
N MET A 53 -7.12 -4.46 13.01
CA MET A 53 -6.58 -5.43 13.97
C MET A 53 -7.56 -5.71 15.12
N ASN A 54 -8.69 -5.00 15.16
CA ASN A 54 -9.62 -5.00 16.28
C ASN A 54 -8.93 -4.65 17.61
N LEU A 55 -7.95 -3.77 17.58
CA LEU A 55 -7.09 -3.43 18.70
C LEU A 55 -7.35 -2.01 19.18
N GLY A 56 -8.08 -1.86 20.28
CA GLY A 56 -8.37 -0.57 20.91
C GLY A 56 -7.27 -0.09 21.85
N VAL A 57 -7.15 1.23 21.96
CA VAL A 57 -6.28 1.87 22.95
C VAL A 57 -6.84 1.64 24.36
N GLN A 58 -5.95 1.31 25.30
CA GLN A 58 -6.30 0.99 26.69
C GLN A 58 -5.76 2.04 27.67
N PRO A 59 -6.40 2.20 28.84
CA PRO A 59 -5.85 3.03 29.91
C PRO A 59 -4.55 2.42 30.51
N PRO A 60 -3.68 3.24 31.12
CA PRO A 60 -3.80 4.69 31.22
C PRO A 60 -3.48 5.34 29.90
N TYR A 61 -4.34 6.28 29.50
CA TYR A 61 -4.09 7.09 28.30
C TYR A 61 -2.95 8.05 28.62
N GLY A 62 -1.81 7.82 27.99
CA GLY A 62 -0.61 8.60 28.24
C GLY A 62 -0.78 10.06 27.83
N PRO A 63 -0.04 10.99 28.47
CA PRO A 63 0.03 12.36 27.95
C PRO A 63 0.65 12.36 26.55
N GLN A 64 0.35 13.35 25.75
CA GLN A 64 0.83 13.50 24.39
C GLN A 64 2.37 13.35 24.25
N ALA A 65 3.11 13.80 25.28
CA ALA A 65 4.56 13.65 25.39
C ALA A 65 5.02 12.23 25.76
N SER A 66 4.12 11.29 25.99
CA SER A 66 4.46 9.89 26.26
C SER A 66 4.65 9.15 24.95
N ALA A 67 5.86 8.66 24.69
CA ALA A 67 6.16 7.88 23.50
C ALA A 67 5.63 6.44 23.59
N ASN A 68 4.47 6.23 24.23
CA ASN A 68 3.83 4.91 24.31
C ASN A 68 2.31 4.98 24.34
N ILE A 69 1.70 3.98 23.70
CA ILE A 69 0.27 3.69 23.73
C ILE A 69 0.07 2.35 24.43
N LYS A 70 -0.98 2.21 25.22
CA LYS A 70 -1.37 0.94 25.83
C LYS A 70 -2.43 0.26 24.99
N THR A 71 -2.27 -1.08 24.89
CA THR A 71 -3.21 -1.99 24.23
C THR A 71 -3.42 -3.22 25.12
N LEU A 72 -4.27 -4.14 24.71
CA LEU A 72 -4.27 -5.48 25.28
C LEU A 72 -2.96 -6.20 24.89
N SER A 73 -2.49 -7.11 25.75
CA SER A 73 -1.44 -8.06 25.38
C SER A 73 -1.98 -9.17 24.47
N ASN A 74 -1.10 -9.92 23.85
CA ASN A 74 -1.42 -10.90 22.80
C ASN A 74 -2.14 -10.23 21.62
N ASN A 75 -1.57 -9.12 21.16
CA ASN A 75 -2.12 -8.25 20.14
C ASN A 75 -1.57 -8.54 18.73
N GLY A 76 -0.56 -9.41 18.61
CA GLY A 76 0.07 -9.80 17.35
C GLY A 76 1.01 -8.77 16.75
N LEU A 77 1.33 -7.69 17.49
CA LEU A 77 2.28 -6.66 17.04
C LEU A 77 3.72 -7.10 17.30
N GLU A 78 4.59 -6.75 16.36
CA GLU A 78 6.03 -6.99 16.46
C GLU A 78 6.83 -5.67 16.49
N GLN A 79 8.08 -5.76 16.91
CA GLN A 79 9.00 -4.63 16.78
C GLN A 79 9.20 -4.30 15.30
N PHE A 80 9.22 -3.02 14.99
CA PHE A 80 9.34 -2.43 13.66
C PHE A 80 8.08 -2.52 12.77
N ASP A 81 6.98 -3.07 13.26
CA ASP A 81 5.71 -2.89 12.58
C ASP A 81 5.39 -1.40 12.43
N ILE A 82 4.89 -1.03 11.27
CA ILE A 82 4.32 0.29 11.04
C ILE A 82 2.82 0.19 11.29
N VAL A 83 2.34 1.04 12.16
CA VAL A 83 0.93 1.06 12.58
C VAL A 83 0.36 2.47 12.47
N PHE A 84 -0.94 2.51 12.43
CA PHE A 84 -1.71 3.73 12.42
C PHE A 84 -2.63 3.74 13.64
N VAL A 85 -2.62 4.81 14.42
CA VAL A 85 -3.61 5.04 15.48
C VAL A 85 -4.59 6.11 15.06
N SER A 86 -5.88 5.88 15.27
CA SER A 86 -6.91 6.85 14.92
C SER A 86 -8.15 6.74 15.82
N ASP A 87 -8.81 7.85 16.04
CA ASP A 87 -10.13 7.98 16.66
C ASP A 87 -11.18 8.55 15.68
N CYS A 88 -10.89 8.53 14.38
CA CYS A 88 -11.68 9.10 13.30
C CYS A 88 -11.72 10.63 13.23
N GLU A 89 -11.19 11.35 14.20
CA GLU A 89 -10.98 12.80 14.13
C GLU A 89 -9.58 13.14 13.64
N ALA A 90 -8.59 12.35 14.09
CA ALA A 90 -7.19 12.47 13.72
C ALA A 90 -6.55 11.09 13.63
N GLY A 91 -5.35 11.05 13.07
CA GLY A 91 -4.57 9.83 12.98
C GLY A 91 -3.08 10.06 12.86
N ASP A 92 -2.32 9.14 13.42
CA ASP A 92 -0.85 9.15 13.42
C ASP A 92 -0.30 7.82 12.93
N ILE A 93 0.59 7.86 11.94
CA ILE A 93 1.36 6.69 11.47
C ILE A 93 2.72 6.74 12.14
N PHE A 94 3.18 5.62 12.69
CA PHE A 94 4.50 5.49 13.31
C PHE A 94 5.01 4.06 13.28
N GLN A 95 6.31 3.88 13.49
CA GLN A 95 6.93 2.57 13.64
C GLN A 95 7.08 2.19 15.11
N ILE A 96 6.77 0.93 15.44
CA ILE A 96 6.92 0.36 16.79
C ILE A 96 8.40 0.13 17.07
N THR A 97 8.88 0.62 18.22
CA THR A 97 10.31 0.60 18.54
C THR A 97 10.70 -0.36 19.67
N ASN A 98 9.76 -0.82 20.49
CA ASN A 98 10.04 -1.77 21.58
C ASN A 98 10.01 -3.23 21.10
N ALA A 99 10.84 -4.06 21.74
CA ALA A 99 11.10 -5.45 21.32
C ALA A 99 9.93 -6.43 21.58
N ASN A 100 8.99 -6.11 22.47
CA ASN A 100 7.90 -7.02 22.82
C ASN A 100 6.57 -6.27 23.03
N PRO A 101 6.01 -5.67 21.98
CA PRO A 101 4.72 -4.98 22.08
C PRO A 101 3.57 -5.96 22.35
N ASP A 102 3.61 -7.16 21.77
CA ASP A 102 2.61 -8.20 21.94
C ASP A 102 2.49 -8.65 23.39
N GLY A 103 3.61 -9.03 24.00
CA GLY A 103 3.59 -9.58 25.37
C GLY A 103 3.30 -8.52 26.43
N THR A 104 3.71 -7.27 26.21
CA THR A 104 3.56 -6.20 27.22
C THR A 104 2.28 -5.39 27.09
N GLY A 105 1.60 -5.48 25.94
CA GLY A 105 0.49 -4.57 25.60
C GLY A 105 0.92 -3.09 25.58
N THR A 106 2.21 -2.83 25.35
CA THR A 106 2.76 -1.47 25.29
C THR A 106 3.39 -1.27 23.94
N VAL A 107 2.90 -0.32 23.18
CA VAL A 107 3.39 0.07 21.88
C VAL A 107 4.18 1.37 22.04
N VAL A 108 5.50 1.32 21.81
CA VAL A 108 6.41 2.44 21.96
C VAL A 108 6.78 2.99 20.59
N HIS A 109 6.82 4.31 20.45
CA HIS A 109 7.13 5.01 19.20
C HIS A 109 8.25 6.06 19.36
N ASN A 110 9.34 5.69 20.03
CA ASN A 110 10.50 6.54 20.21
C ASN A 110 11.19 6.85 18.89
N THR A 111 11.98 7.94 18.87
CA THR A 111 12.87 8.26 17.75
C THR A 111 14.17 7.47 17.82
N GLY A 112 14.91 7.40 16.69
CA GLY A 112 16.28 6.87 16.65
C GLY A 112 16.42 5.35 16.68
N VAL A 113 15.34 4.61 16.47
CA VAL A 113 15.33 3.15 16.39
C VAL A 113 14.50 2.72 15.19
N GLY A 114 14.99 1.73 14.44
CA GLY A 114 14.30 1.17 13.27
C GLY A 114 14.68 1.85 11.95
N ASP A 115 14.15 1.32 10.86
CA ASP A 115 14.23 1.87 9.51
C ASP A 115 12.83 1.69 8.87
N PRO A 116 12.13 2.77 8.52
CA PRO A 116 12.58 4.15 8.50
C PRO A 116 12.77 4.79 9.89
N GLY A 117 12.26 4.18 10.96
CA GLY A 117 12.20 4.80 12.27
C GLY A 117 11.15 5.89 12.35
N ASN A 118 11.10 6.56 13.50
CA ASN A 118 10.22 7.69 13.72
C ASN A 118 10.98 8.99 13.69
N PHE A 119 10.40 9.97 13.03
CA PHE A 119 11.02 11.28 12.84
C PHE A 119 11.16 12.02 14.16
N ASN A 120 12.33 12.63 14.36
CA ASN A 120 12.60 13.45 15.54
C ASN A 120 12.12 14.89 15.31
N VAL A 121 10.81 15.09 15.36
CA VAL A 121 10.28 16.46 15.33
C VAL A 121 10.02 16.94 16.75
N THR A 122 10.61 18.08 17.07
CA THR A 122 10.05 18.95 18.09
C THR A 122 8.70 19.48 17.56
N ASN A 123 7.63 18.73 17.74
CA ASN A 123 6.30 19.25 17.47
C ASN A 123 6.07 20.45 18.38
N PRO A 124 5.84 21.68 17.85
CA PRO A 124 5.63 22.86 18.68
C PRO A 124 4.46 22.71 19.65
N GLY A 125 3.54 21.78 19.38
CA GLY A 125 2.43 21.43 20.26
C GLY A 125 2.75 20.39 21.33
N CYS A 126 3.96 19.82 21.34
CA CYS A 126 4.33 18.80 22.31
C CYS A 126 4.58 19.44 23.70
N PRO A 127 3.73 19.19 24.72
CA PRO A 127 3.96 19.73 26.04
C PRO A 127 5.20 19.10 26.64
N GLY A 128 6.27 19.87 26.80
CA GLY A 128 7.43 19.38 27.51
C GLY A 128 8.78 19.62 26.86
N GLY A 129 8.84 20.07 25.63
CA GLY A 129 10.06 20.44 24.90
C GLY A 129 11.19 19.41 25.05
N GLY A 130 11.70 18.86 24.02
CA GLY A 130 12.79 17.88 24.07
C GLY A 130 12.57 16.72 23.08
N ASN A 131 13.43 15.72 23.14
CA ASN A 131 13.45 14.58 22.21
C ASN A 131 12.26 13.59 22.35
N ALA A 132 11.16 13.98 23.00
CA ALA A 132 9.99 13.13 23.11
C ALA A 132 9.23 13.14 21.78
N HIS A 133 9.04 11.97 21.21
CA HIS A 133 8.18 11.78 20.06
C HIS A 133 6.72 11.94 20.50
N CYS A 134 6.07 13.00 20.03
CA CYS A 134 4.67 13.26 20.33
C CYS A 134 3.81 12.92 19.12
N LEU A 135 2.72 12.19 19.36
CA LEU A 135 1.62 12.08 18.40
C LEU A 135 0.84 13.40 18.32
N SER A 136 -0.01 13.55 17.31
CA SER A 136 -0.80 14.78 17.08
C SER A 136 -1.74 15.12 18.25
N LYS A 137 -2.23 14.10 18.94
CA LYS A 137 -3.12 14.23 20.11
C LYS A 137 -2.93 13.08 21.11
N VAL A 138 -3.62 13.15 22.23
CA VAL A 138 -3.80 12.02 23.15
C VAL A 138 -4.95 11.15 22.65
N TYR A 139 -4.67 9.89 22.36
CA TYR A 139 -5.68 8.90 21.93
C TYR A 139 -6.34 8.22 23.13
N GLY A 140 -7.66 8.22 23.16
CA GLY A 140 -8.51 7.69 24.22
C GLY A 140 -9.09 6.31 23.92
N ALA A 141 -10.17 5.97 24.64
CA ALA A 141 -10.87 4.69 24.52
C ALA A 141 -11.57 4.48 23.17
N ASP A 142 -11.82 5.53 22.45
CA ASP A 142 -12.43 5.56 21.12
C ASP A 142 -11.44 5.32 19.99
N ALA A 143 -10.13 5.37 20.30
CA ALA A 143 -9.08 5.16 19.32
C ALA A 143 -8.74 3.66 19.14
N LYS A 144 -8.34 3.33 17.94
CA LYS A 144 -7.87 1.99 17.53
C LYS A 144 -6.49 2.05 16.89
N LEU A 145 -5.72 0.98 17.08
CA LEU A 145 -4.55 0.69 16.28
C LEU A 145 -4.93 -0.15 15.07
N ILE A 146 -4.30 0.17 13.97
CA ILE A 146 -4.50 -0.41 12.65
C ILE A 146 -3.15 -0.84 12.13
N GLY A 147 -3.07 -2.08 11.67
CA GLY A 147 -1.89 -2.55 10.97
C GLY A 147 -1.80 -1.94 9.58
N THR A 148 -0.59 -1.65 9.13
CA THR A 148 -0.33 -1.33 7.73
C THR A 148 0.06 -2.58 6.95
N ARG A 149 -0.28 -2.61 5.67
CA ARG A 149 0.10 -3.69 4.77
C ARG A 149 0.55 -3.13 3.44
N GLU A 150 1.65 -3.68 2.96
CA GLU A 150 2.11 -3.50 1.59
C GLU A 150 1.93 -4.81 0.83
N ILE A 151 1.41 -4.73 -0.38
CA ILE A 151 1.31 -5.86 -1.31
C ILE A 151 1.90 -5.43 -2.64
N SER A 152 2.94 -6.13 -3.08
CA SER A 152 3.55 -5.92 -4.40
C SER A 152 3.22 -7.06 -5.35
N TYR A 153 3.06 -6.71 -6.64
CA TYR A 153 2.91 -7.65 -7.74
C TYR A 153 3.92 -7.32 -8.83
N SER A 154 4.60 -8.34 -9.33
CA SER A 154 5.57 -8.24 -10.43
C SER A 154 5.67 -9.56 -11.20
N ILE A 155 6.19 -9.51 -12.41
CA ILE A 155 6.53 -10.70 -13.19
C ILE A 155 8.05 -10.90 -13.14
N ALA A 156 8.45 -12.13 -12.86
CA ALA A 156 9.84 -12.54 -12.87
C ALA A 156 9.95 -14.02 -13.33
N MET A 157 11.18 -14.53 -13.44
CA MET A 157 11.40 -15.94 -13.70
C MET A 157 11.09 -16.77 -12.45
N GLY A 158 10.16 -17.71 -12.57
CA GLY A 158 9.77 -18.62 -11.52
C GLY A 158 10.72 -19.79 -11.34
N SER A 159 10.46 -20.61 -10.32
CA SER A 159 11.28 -21.78 -9.93
C SER A 159 11.39 -22.84 -11.01
N GLU A 160 10.37 -23.00 -11.85
CA GLU A 160 10.32 -23.96 -12.98
C GLU A 160 10.93 -23.41 -14.28
N GLY A 161 11.60 -22.24 -14.21
CA GLY A 161 12.19 -21.60 -15.39
C GLY A 161 11.16 -21.04 -16.38
N GLN A 162 9.94 -20.80 -15.92
CA GLN A 162 8.88 -20.11 -16.65
C GLN A 162 8.64 -18.73 -16.02
N PRO A 163 8.11 -17.75 -16.78
CA PRO A 163 7.66 -16.51 -16.18
C PRO A 163 6.52 -16.78 -15.19
N ALA A 164 6.55 -16.10 -14.07
CA ALA A 164 5.56 -16.24 -13.01
C ALA A 164 5.18 -14.90 -12.42
N LEU A 165 3.96 -14.81 -11.91
CA LEU A 165 3.51 -13.70 -11.09
C LEU A 165 4.05 -13.88 -9.66
N PHE A 166 4.73 -12.87 -9.17
CA PHE A 166 5.20 -12.78 -7.80
C PHE A 166 4.30 -11.86 -6.99
N ARG A 167 4.08 -12.23 -5.74
CA ARG A 167 3.43 -11.40 -4.73
C ARG A 167 4.35 -11.25 -3.53
N ASN A 168 4.71 -10.01 -3.19
CA ASN A 168 5.67 -9.71 -2.12
C ASN A 168 7.00 -10.47 -2.29
N GLY A 169 7.50 -10.57 -3.52
CA GLY A 169 8.73 -11.29 -3.83
C GLY A 169 8.66 -12.81 -3.76
N VAL A 170 7.50 -13.39 -3.47
CA VAL A 170 7.26 -14.83 -3.46
C VAL A 170 6.48 -15.24 -4.71
N GLU A 171 6.93 -16.29 -5.38
CA GLU A 171 6.23 -16.86 -6.53
C GLU A 171 4.79 -17.24 -6.14
N PHE A 172 3.82 -16.67 -6.85
CA PHE A 172 2.40 -16.80 -6.53
C PHE A 172 1.64 -17.64 -7.57
N LEU A 173 1.93 -17.43 -8.86
CA LEU A 173 1.28 -18.14 -9.96
C LEU A 173 2.24 -18.28 -11.13
N ASP A 174 2.55 -19.53 -11.48
CA ASP A 174 3.39 -19.89 -12.63
C ASP A 174 2.68 -19.68 -13.97
N GLY A 175 3.44 -19.55 -15.06
CA GLY A 175 2.92 -19.41 -16.41
C GLY A 175 2.34 -18.04 -16.74
N ILE A 176 2.56 -17.04 -15.92
CA ILE A 176 2.13 -15.65 -16.16
C ILE A 176 3.31 -14.88 -16.78
N GLU A 177 3.21 -14.56 -18.07
CA GLU A 177 4.33 -13.93 -18.79
C GLU A 177 4.25 -12.41 -18.83
N ASN A 178 3.06 -11.82 -18.67
CA ASN A 178 2.91 -10.37 -18.70
C ASN A 178 1.80 -9.90 -17.78
N LEU A 179 1.99 -8.72 -17.23
CA LEU A 179 1.02 -7.95 -16.45
C LEU A 179 1.07 -6.53 -16.99
N GLN A 180 -0.06 -6.02 -17.48
CA GLN A 180 -0.19 -4.63 -17.90
C GLN A 180 -1.27 -3.95 -17.08
N ILE A 181 -1.04 -2.70 -16.68
CA ILE A 181 -1.89 -2.00 -15.73
C ILE A 181 -2.21 -0.61 -16.24
N LEU A 182 -3.49 -0.27 -16.19
CA LEU A 182 -3.97 1.08 -16.43
C LEU A 182 -4.62 1.62 -15.16
N TYR A 183 -4.35 2.88 -14.88
CA TYR A 183 -4.83 3.60 -13.70
C TYR A 183 -5.95 4.54 -14.11
N GLY A 184 -7.10 4.38 -13.45
CA GLY A 184 -8.29 5.21 -13.68
C GLY A 184 -8.29 6.39 -12.74
N GLU A 185 -8.02 7.60 -13.28
CA GLU A 185 -8.00 8.85 -12.52
C GLU A 185 -9.39 9.48 -12.50
N ASP A 186 -9.79 9.95 -11.32
CA ASP A 186 -10.91 10.88 -11.14
C ASP A 186 -10.33 12.30 -11.06
N THR A 187 -10.54 13.07 -12.10
CA THR A 187 -10.04 14.44 -12.21
C THR A 187 -11.13 15.49 -12.04
N ASP A 188 -12.32 15.04 -11.66
CA ASP A 188 -13.43 15.94 -11.36
C ASP A 188 -13.16 16.72 -10.07
N PRO A 189 -13.60 17.98 -9.97
CA PRO A 189 -13.56 18.72 -8.73
C PRO A 189 -14.34 17.96 -7.62
N PRO A 190 -13.86 17.96 -6.37
CA PRO A 190 -14.45 17.18 -5.30
C PRO A 190 -15.91 17.53 -4.95
N ASP A 191 -16.39 18.67 -5.41
CA ASP A 191 -17.76 19.18 -5.24
C ASP A 191 -18.68 18.92 -6.45
N THR A 192 -18.16 18.23 -7.48
CA THR A 192 -18.91 17.97 -8.73
C THR A 192 -19.70 16.65 -8.62
N ALA A 193 -20.96 16.68 -8.96
CA ALA A 193 -21.78 15.48 -9.08
C ALA A 193 -21.20 14.55 -10.16
N GLY A 194 -20.76 13.36 -9.77
CA GLY A 194 -20.07 12.41 -10.63
C GLY A 194 -18.66 12.07 -10.17
N SER A 195 -18.13 12.77 -9.17
CA SER A 195 -16.91 12.40 -8.48
C SER A 195 -17.00 10.94 -7.97
N GLY A 196 -15.90 10.20 -8.10
CA GLY A 196 -15.85 8.77 -7.81
C GLY A 196 -15.95 7.88 -9.05
N ILE A 197 -15.90 8.47 -10.26
CA ILE A 197 -15.85 7.76 -11.53
C ILE A 197 -14.56 8.13 -12.25
N ALA A 198 -13.80 7.12 -12.71
CA ALA A 198 -12.60 7.37 -13.50
C ALA A 198 -12.95 8.04 -14.83
N ASN A 199 -12.37 9.21 -15.08
CA ASN A 199 -12.58 9.96 -16.33
C ASN A 199 -11.84 9.31 -17.50
N TYR A 200 -10.68 8.74 -17.24
CA TYR A 200 -9.85 8.03 -18.22
C TYR A 200 -8.96 6.99 -17.55
N TYR A 201 -8.29 6.16 -18.36
CA TYR A 201 -7.36 5.13 -17.91
C TYR A 201 -6.03 5.32 -18.64
N VAL A 202 -4.94 5.45 -17.90
CA VAL A 202 -3.59 5.67 -18.44
C VAL A 202 -2.56 4.74 -17.78
N PRO A 203 -1.43 4.45 -18.45
CA PRO A 203 -0.31 3.72 -17.85
C PRO A 203 0.34 4.53 -16.72
N ALA A 204 1.17 3.87 -15.89
CA ALA A 204 1.72 4.46 -14.67
C ALA A 204 2.55 5.73 -14.92
N ASP A 205 3.29 5.79 -16.02
CA ASP A 205 4.14 6.92 -16.41
C ASP A 205 3.36 8.15 -16.95
N GLN A 206 2.05 8.00 -17.17
CA GLN A 206 1.16 9.05 -17.64
C GLN A 206 0.14 9.49 -16.58
N VAL A 207 0.15 8.86 -15.41
CA VAL A 207 -0.70 9.27 -14.29
C VAL A 207 -0.23 10.63 -13.78
N ALA A 208 -1.13 11.60 -13.77
CA ALA A 208 -0.82 12.95 -13.33
C ALA A 208 -0.69 13.02 -11.80
N ASP A 209 -1.57 12.31 -11.10
CA ASP A 209 -1.60 12.24 -9.63
C ASP A 209 -2.11 10.86 -9.17
N MET A 210 -1.21 10.05 -8.61
CA MET A 210 -1.59 8.73 -8.07
C MET A 210 -2.61 8.82 -6.93
N THR A 211 -2.74 9.96 -6.26
CA THR A 211 -3.79 10.16 -5.26
C THR A 211 -5.18 10.31 -5.87
N SER A 212 -5.29 10.61 -7.15
CA SER A 212 -6.55 10.68 -7.89
C SER A 212 -6.99 9.34 -8.51
N VAL A 213 -6.15 8.31 -8.42
CA VAL A 213 -6.48 6.98 -8.96
C VAL A 213 -7.54 6.31 -8.11
N ILE A 214 -8.72 6.05 -8.67
CA ILE A 214 -9.87 5.42 -7.97
C ILE A 214 -10.13 3.99 -8.42
N SER A 215 -9.54 3.58 -9.54
CA SER A 215 -9.68 2.22 -10.05
C SER A 215 -8.43 1.80 -10.81
N ILE A 216 -8.21 0.49 -10.85
CA ILE A 216 -7.11 -0.13 -11.59
C ILE A 216 -7.72 -1.13 -12.56
N ARG A 217 -7.34 -1.02 -13.83
CA ARG A 217 -7.64 -2.01 -14.85
C ARG A 217 -6.36 -2.77 -15.16
N PHE A 218 -6.39 -4.07 -15.08
CA PHE A 218 -5.23 -4.89 -15.37
C PHE A 218 -5.54 -5.96 -16.40
N ALA A 219 -4.50 -6.33 -17.16
CA ALA A 219 -4.49 -7.46 -18.07
C ALA A 219 -3.34 -8.40 -17.70
N VAL A 220 -3.66 -9.67 -17.54
CA VAL A 220 -2.69 -10.73 -17.23
C VAL A 220 -2.63 -11.65 -18.43
N VAL A 221 -1.42 -11.98 -18.90
CA VAL A 221 -1.20 -12.93 -19.99
C VAL A 221 -0.69 -14.25 -19.41
N ALA A 222 -1.54 -15.26 -19.44
CA ALA A 222 -1.11 -16.63 -19.14
C ALA A 222 -0.64 -17.33 -20.40
N ARG A 223 0.43 -18.11 -20.31
CA ARG A 223 0.96 -18.91 -21.42
C ARG A 223 1.06 -20.39 -21.07
N SER A 224 1.01 -21.23 -22.09
CA SER A 224 1.27 -22.65 -21.92
C SER A 224 2.73 -22.93 -21.56
N TYR A 225 2.95 -24.02 -20.81
CA TYR A 225 4.29 -24.49 -20.47
C TYR A 225 5.03 -25.01 -21.74
N ASP A 226 4.31 -25.81 -22.55
CA ASP A 226 4.86 -26.37 -23.80
C ASP A 226 4.74 -25.39 -24.96
N ASP A 227 5.71 -25.45 -25.85
CA ASP A 227 5.71 -24.73 -27.13
C ASP A 227 5.02 -25.55 -28.21
N ASN A 228 4.90 -24.98 -29.44
CA ASN A 228 4.31 -25.59 -30.62
C ASN A 228 2.86 -26.04 -30.50
N LEU A 229 2.09 -25.44 -29.62
CA LEU A 229 0.68 -25.75 -29.44
C LEU A 229 -0.26 -25.00 -30.39
N THR A 230 0.26 -24.02 -31.14
CA THR A 230 -0.51 -23.20 -32.10
C THR A 230 -0.42 -23.66 -33.54
N GLY A 231 0.10 -24.88 -33.77
CA GLY A 231 0.26 -25.45 -35.13
C GLY A 231 1.34 -24.77 -35.98
N GLY A 232 2.34 -24.18 -35.35
CA GLY A 232 3.49 -23.56 -36.03
C GLY A 232 3.25 -22.10 -36.47
N VAL A 233 2.13 -21.51 -36.05
CA VAL A 233 1.82 -20.10 -36.30
C VAL A 233 1.73 -19.36 -34.98
N ALA A 234 2.49 -18.27 -34.82
CA ALA A 234 2.40 -17.41 -33.65
C ALA A 234 0.97 -16.87 -33.49
N GLN A 235 0.43 -16.94 -32.29
CA GLN A 235 -0.91 -16.48 -31.98
C GLN A 235 -0.84 -15.05 -31.41
N ASP A 236 -1.28 -14.08 -32.20
CA ASP A 236 -1.42 -12.71 -31.74
C ASP A 236 -2.42 -12.61 -30.59
N TYR A 237 -2.15 -11.70 -29.65
CA TYR A 237 -3.07 -11.34 -28.60
C TYR A 237 -3.11 -9.81 -28.41
N ASN A 238 -4.16 -9.32 -27.77
CA ASN A 238 -4.37 -7.88 -27.56
C ASN A 238 -4.25 -7.51 -26.09
N LEU A 239 -3.44 -6.48 -25.80
CA LEU A 239 -3.30 -5.85 -24.49
C LEU A 239 -3.73 -4.39 -24.61
N PHE A 240 -4.89 -4.07 -24.06
CA PHE A 240 -5.44 -2.71 -24.04
C PHE A 240 -5.40 -1.96 -25.38
N GLY A 241 -5.71 -2.68 -26.46
CA GLY A 241 -5.70 -2.11 -27.82
C GLY A 241 -4.40 -2.30 -28.58
N THR A 242 -3.33 -2.72 -27.94
CA THR A 242 -2.05 -3.05 -28.59
C THR A 242 -2.00 -4.52 -28.96
N THR A 243 -1.79 -4.83 -30.25
CA THR A 243 -1.58 -6.21 -30.70
C THR A 243 -0.13 -6.61 -30.47
N VAL A 244 0.07 -7.74 -29.79
CA VAL A 244 1.37 -8.34 -29.53
C VAL A 244 1.48 -9.64 -30.32
N THR A 245 2.55 -9.76 -31.14
CA THR A 245 2.90 -10.98 -31.86
C THR A 245 4.05 -11.64 -31.14
N PRO A 246 3.85 -12.79 -30.47
CA PRO A 246 4.91 -13.49 -29.78
C PRO A 246 5.92 -14.13 -30.76
N ALA A 247 7.13 -14.40 -30.30
CA ALA A 247 8.18 -15.01 -31.10
C ALA A 247 8.15 -16.57 -31.07
N ASP A 248 7.25 -17.15 -30.29
CA ASP A 248 7.07 -18.60 -30.12
C ASP A 248 5.67 -19.07 -30.50
N ASN A 249 5.40 -20.36 -30.41
CA ASN A 249 4.14 -21.00 -30.77
C ASN A 249 3.38 -21.53 -29.51
N ARG A 250 3.53 -20.87 -28.36
CA ARG A 250 2.81 -21.18 -27.13
C ARG A 250 1.37 -20.66 -27.21
N LEU A 251 0.46 -21.36 -26.57
CA LEU A 251 -0.89 -20.85 -26.38
C LEU A 251 -0.88 -19.73 -25.32
N ARG A 252 -1.60 -18.67 -25.60
CA ARG A 252 -1.76 -17.53 -24.69
C ARG A 252 -3.23 -17.21 -24.48
N GLN A 253 -3.53 -16.84 -23.23
CA GLN A 253 -4.85 -16.36 -22.86
C GLN A 253 -4.68 -15.05 -22.09
N VAL A 254 -5.39 -14.02 -22.51
CA VAL A 254 -5.45 -12.72 -21.81
C VAL A 254 -6.68 -12.69 -20.93
N TYR A 255 -6.47 -12.32 -19.67
CA TYR A 255 -7.52 -12.06 -18.69
C TYR A 255 -7.47 -10.59 -18.29
N THR A 256 -8.59 -9.92 -18.36
CA THR A 256 -8.71 -8.50 -17.97
C THR A 256 -9.73 -8.33 -16.85
N SER A 257 -9.45 -7.42 -15.94
CA SER A 257 -10.38 -7.04 -14.90
C SER A 257 -10.18 -5.57 -14.51
N THR A 258 -11.22 -4.98 -13.91
CA THR A 258 -11.15 -3.65 -13.31
C THR A 258 -11.59 -3.76 -11.86
N VAL A 259 -10.79 -3.19 -10.97
CA VAL A 259 -11.06 -3.16 -9.54
C VAL A 259 -11.07 -1.72 -9.04
N ALA A 260 -11.99 -1.40 -8.13
CA ALA A 260 -11.97 -0.11 -7.45
C ALA A 260 -10.89 -0.12 -6.38
N VAL A 261 -10.12 0.96 -6.32
CA VAL A 261 -9.21 1.23 -5.20
C VAL A 261 -10.05 1.76 -4.05
N ARG A 262 -10.13 0.97 -2.98
CA ARG A 262 -10.85 1.34 -1.77
C ARG A 262 -9.86 1.77 -0.69
N ASN A 263 -10.34 2.52 0.30
CA ASN A 263 -9.53 2.97 1.44
C ASN A 263 -8.38 3.90 1.02
N ARG A 264 -8.69 4.86 0.18
CA ARG A 264 -7.79 5.98 -0.13
C ARG A 264 -7.88 7.02 0.99
N ILE A 265 -6.76 7.65 1.28
CA ILE A 265 -6.68 8.79 2.19
C ILE A 265 -7.08 10.06 1.44
#